data_ab28c4d1ec07f0172f201c816b7d366f
#
_entry.id   ab28c4d1ec07f0172f201c816b7d366f
#
_cell.length_a   1.000
_cell.length_b   1.000
_cell.length_c   1.000
_cell.angle_alpha   90.00
_cell.angle_beta   90.00
_cell.angle_gamma   90.00
#
_symmetry.space_group_name_H-M   'P 1'
#
loop_
_entity.id
_entity.type
_entity.pdbx_description
1 polymer ?
#
loop_
_entity_poly.entity_id
_entity_poly.type
_entity_poly.pdbx_seq_one_letter_code
_entity_poly.pdbx_strand_id
1 'polypeptide(L)'
;FAPAGEAALLSANTGQLLDRLSTAAGLTVTLERPMSGNAYVVGLPARIDEAAVAAMAARMAALPEVVYAEPDAIMQIIASPPLAEAPAANLTPDDTRFADQWHYRYVPGVEEGLNLLPAWGITTGSAATVVAVIDTGIRGHADLAGRTVPGYDFIADAPTANDGNGRDNDPTDPGDWSTAGQCFPGSTARDSSWHGTHVAGTIGAASNNGSDVAGVNWKAKILPLRVLGRCGGF
;
A
#
# COMPACT_ATOMS: atom_id res chain seq x y z
N PHE A 1 2.57 -21.14 -15.17
CA PHE A 1 3.25 -22.16 -16.01
C PHE A 1 3.45 -21.54 -17.38
N ALA A 2 4.64 -21.01 -17.68
CA ALA A 2 5.01 -20.63 -19.03
C ALA A 2 5.27 -21.92 -19.85
N PRO A 3 4.86 -22.02 -21.11
CA PRO A 3 5.15 -23.17 -21.95
C PRO A 3 6.67 -23.30 -22.14
N ALA A 4 7.15 -24.54 -22.17
CA ALA A 4 8.59 -24.90 -22.19
C ALA A 4 9.43 -24.27 -23.33
N GLY A 5 8.78 -23.69 -24.36
CA GLY A 5 9.43 -22.96 -25.46
C GLY A 5 9.85 -21.53 -25.13
N GLU A 6 9.12 -20.84 -24.22
CA GLU A 6 9.47 -19.47 -23.81
C GLU A 6 10.64 -19.44 -22.82
N ALA A 7 10.76 -20.44 -21.96
CA ALA A 7 11.88 -20.54 -21.02
C ALA A 7 13.24 -20.73 -21.73
N ALA A 8 13.26 -21.39 -22.87
CA ALA A 8 14.49 -21.61 -23.66
C ALA A 8 14.92 -20.37 -24.45
N LEU A 9 13.98 -19.55 -24.93
CA LEU A 9 14.26 -18.27 -25.60
C LEU A 9 14.72 -17.20 -24.61
N LEU A 10 14.18 -17.20 -23.39
CA LEU A 10 14.62 -16.34 -22.30
C LEU A 10 16.06 -16.68 -21.85
N SER A 11 16.47 -17.95 -21.86
CA SER A 11 17.81 -18.37 -21.42
C SER A 11 18.94 -17.91 -22.33
N ALA A 12 18.74 -17.91 -23.65
CA ALA A 12 19.76 -17.50 -24.63
C ALA A 12 19.97 -15.98 -24.64
N ASN A 13 18.90 -15.19 -24.48
CA ASN A 13 18.97 -13.73 -24.38
C ASN A 13 19.42 -13.26 -22.99
N THR A 14 19.15 -14.01 -21.94
CA THR A 14 19.48 -13.63 -20.54
C THR A 14 21.00 -13.59 -20.32
N GLY A 15 21.76 -14.51 -20.91
CA GLY A 15 23.21 -14.49 -20.81
C GLY A 15 23.84 -13.24 -21.44
N GLN A 16 23.44 -12.90 -22.66
CA GLN A 16 23.91 -11.69 -23.33
C GLN A 16 23.49 -10.40 -22.61
N LEU A 17 22.29 -10.38 -22.05
CA LEU A 17 21.82 -9.24 -21.23
C LEU A 17 22.67 -9.11 -19.96
N LEU A 18 22.95 -10.21 -19.24
CA LEU A 18 23.80 -10.20 -18.06
C LEU A 18 25.23 -9.73 -18.37
N ASP A 19 25.80 -10.11 -19.51
CA ASP A 19 27.11 -9.62 -19.94
C ASP A 19 27.12 -8.10 -20.18
N ARG A 20 26.04 -7.58 -20.78
CA ARG A 20 25.88 -6.14 -21.02
C ARG A 20 25.63 -5.37 -19.72
N LEU A 21 24.79 -5.92 -18.84
CA LEU A 21 24.58 -5.35 -17.50
C LEU A 21 25.87 -5.34 -16.69
N SER A 22 26.65 -6.42 -16.73
CA SER A 22 27.96 -6.52 -16.08
C SER A 22 28.94 -5.46 -16.62
N THR A 23 28.95 -5.28 -17.94
CA THR A 23 29.78 -4.23 -18.59
C THR A 23 29.36 -2.83 -18.13
N ALA A 24 28.06 -2.55 -18.12
CA ALA A 24 27.53 -1.26 -17.67
C ALA A 24 27.75 -1.02 -16.17
N ALA A 25 27.63 -2.05 -15.35
CA ALA A 25 27.92 -2.00 -13.93
C ALA A 25 29.42 -1.79 -13.65
N GLY A 26 30.30 -2.28 -14.51
CA GLY A 26 31.75 -2.33 -14.32
C GLY A 26 32.21 -3.49 -13.42
N LEU A 27 31.34 -4.50 -13.21
CA LEU A 27 31.63 -5.72 -12.46
C LEU A 27 30.66 -6.82 -12.88
N THR A 28 31.00 -8.07 -12.59
CA THR A 28 30.10 -9.20 -12.91
C THR A 28 28.85 -9.17 -12.06
N VAL A 29 27.67 -9.17 -12.69
CA VAL A 29 26.38 -9.36 -12.01
C VAL A 29 25.84 -10.75 -12.29
N THR A 30 25.10 -11.31 -11.34
CA THR A 30 24.47 -12.64 -11.44
C THR A 30 22.96 -12.51 -11.36
N LEU A 31 22.21 -13.38 -12.04
CA LEU A 31 20.78 -13.45 -11.91
C LEU A 31 20.44 -14.21 -10.62
N GLU A 32 19.77 -13.54 -9.69
CA GLU A 32 19.35 -14.16 -8.41
C GLU A 32 17.94 -14.76 -8.51
N ARG A 33 16.97 -14.00 -8.96
CA ARG A 33 15.59 -14.46 -9.09
C ARG A 33 14.76 -13.58 -10.02
N PRO A 34 13.73 -14.15 -10.68
CA PRO A 34 12.72 -13.36 -11.38
C PRO A 34 11.76 -12.70 -10.39
N MET A 35 11.15 -11.60 -10.86
CA MET A 35 10.06 -10.88 -10.21
C MET A 35 8.87 -10.75 -11.18
N SER A 36 7.73 -10.30 -10.69
CA SER A 36 6.57 -9.95 -11.54
C SER A 36 6.91 -8.81 -12.50
N GLY A 37 6.22 -8.74 -13.64
CA GLY A 37 6.40 -7.67 -14.63
C GLY A 37 7.70 -7.77 -15.44
N ASN A 38 8.25 -8.98 -15.65
CA ASN A 38 9.52 -9.21 -16.35
C ASN A 38 10.73 -8.52 -15.70
N ALA A 39 10.65 -8.24 -14.42
CA ALA A 39 11.77 -7.72 -13.63
C ALA A 39 12.62 -8.86 -13.05
N TYR A 40 13.86 -8.56 -12.72
CA TYR A 40 14.81 -9.51 -12.16
C TYR A 40 15.62 -8.88 -11.04
N VAL A 41 15.89 -9.65 -9.99
CA VAL A 41 16.91 -9.28 -9.00
C VAL A 41 18.26 -9.79 -9.53
N VAL A 42 19.23 -8.88 -9.58
CA VAL A 42 20.62 -9.22 -9.95
C VAL A 42 21.53 -9.05 -8.74
N GLY A 43 22.37 -10.04 -8.51
CA GLY A 43 23.33 -10.07 -7.41
C GLY A 43 24.67 -9.43 -7.79
N LEU A 44 25.30 -8.82 -6.81
CA LEU A 44 26.65 -8.26 -6.90
C LEU A 44 27.64 -9.22 -6.21
N PRO A 45 28.90 -9.31 -6.68
CA PRO A 45 29.86 -10.27 -6.14
C PRO A 45 30.31 -9.95 -4.71
N ALA A 46 30.06 -8.72 -4.24
CA ALA A 46 30.38 -8.27 -2.90
C ALA A 46 29.42 -7.16 -2.46
N ARG A 47 29.39 -6.92 -1.16
CA ARG A 47 28.66 -5.78 -0.59
C ARG A 47 29.36 -4.48 -0.97
N ILE A 48 28.63 -3.58 -1.57
CA ILE A 48 29.11 -2.29 -2.10
C ILE A 48 28.29 -1.19 -1.42
N ASP A 49 28.85 0.00 -1.27
CA ASP A 49 28.13 1.13 -0.68
C ASP A 49 26.97 1.59 -1.58
N GLU A 50 25.97 2.17 -0.96
CA GLU A 50 24.69 2.52 -1.60
C GLU A 50 24.88 3.52 -2.76
N ALA A 51 25.77 4.49 -2.61
CA ALA A 51 26.01 5.50 -3.65
C ALA A 51 26.66 4.86 -4.88
N ALA A 52 27.57 3.91 -4.70
CA ALA A 52 28.18 3.17 -5.80
C ALA A 52 27.16 2.25 -6.49
N VAL A 53 26.29 1.57 -5.74
CA VAL A 53 25.20 0.75 -6.30
C VAL A 53 24.22 1.63 -7.09
N ALA A 54 23.81 2.78 -6.57
CA ALA A 54 22.96 3.73 -7.28
C ALA A 54 23.57 4.20 -8.61
N ALA A 55 24.89 4.49 -8.61
CA ALA A 55 25.61 4.86 -9.84
C ALA A 55 25.67 3.69 -10.85
N MET A 56 25.80 2.43 -10.40
CA MET A 56 25.72 1.25 -11.25
C MET A 56 24.31 1.09 -11.84
N ALA A 57 23.28 1.19 -11.02
CA ALA A 57 21.89 1.11 -11.45
C ALA A 57 21.58 2.16 -12.52
N ALA A 58 22.04 3.39 -12.34
CA ALA A 58 21.87 4.46 -13.33
C ALA A 58 22.55 4.13 -14.68
N ARG A 59 23.74 3.50 -14.67
CA ARG A 59 24.41 3.05 -15.91
C ARG A 59 23.67 1.90 -16.57
N MET A 60 23.15 0.94 -15.80
CA MET A 60 22.33 -0.16 -16.31
C MET A 60 21.02 0.36 -16.91
N ALA A 61 20.35 1.31 -16.26
CA ALA A 61 19.12 1.93 -16.74
C ALA A 61 19.33 2.72 -18.05
N ALA A 62 20.55 3.10 -18.39
CA ALA A 62 20.86 3.77 -19.65
C ALA A 62 20.93 2.81 -20.87
N LEU A 63 20.86 1.51 -20.64
CA LEU A 63 20.82 0.53 -21.74
C LEU A 63 19.41 0.53 -22.38
N PRO A 64 19.31 0.48 -23.72
CA PRO A 64 18.04 0.64 -24.43
C PRO A 64 17.01 -0.47 -24.13
N GLU A 65 17.46 -1.63 -23.69
CA GLU A 65 16.62 -2.76 -23.30
C GLU A 65 16.20 -2.77 -21.82
N VAL A 66 16.72 -1.85 -21.01
CA VAL A 66 16.43 -1.75 -19.58
C VAL A 66 15.38 -0.65 -19.34
N VAL A 67 14.22 -1.02 -18.85
CA VAL A 67 13.12 -0.07 -18.55
C VAL A 67 13.43 0.72 -17.29
N TYR A 68 13.98 0.05 -16.26
CA TYR A 68 14.45 0.66 -15.03
C TYR A 68 15.52 -0.23 -14.37
N ALA A 69 16.36 0.35 -13.56
CA ALA A 69 17.23 -0.34 -12.62
C ALA A 69 17.37 0.51 -11.36
N GLU A 70 17.28 -0.12 -10.22
CA GLU A 70 17.34 0.51 -8.90
C GLU A 70 18.08 -0.38 -7.90
N PRO A 71 18.71 0.17 -6.86
CA PRO A 71 19.28 -0.62 -5.79
C PRO A 71 18.20 -1.41 -5.04
N ASP A 72 18.45 -2.70 -4.78
CA ASP A 72 17.68 -3.49 -3.81
C ASP A 72 18.24 -3.18 -2.41
N ALA A 73 17.74 -2.11 -1.80
CA ALA A 73 18.20 -1.63 -0.52
C ALA A 73 17.52 -2.38 0.63
N ILE A 74 18.31 -2.73 1.66
CA ILE A 74 17.74 -3.21 2.92
C ILE A 74 17.03 -2.04 3.59
N MET A 75 15.71 -2.07 3.59
CA MET A 75 14.91 -1.09 4.31
C MET A 75 15.14 -1.29 5.82
N GLN A 76 15.63 -0.26 6.47
CA GLN A 76 15.76 -0.22 7.91
C GLN A 76 14.73 0.72 8.51
N ILE A 77 14.25 0.41 9.70
CA ILE A 77 13.47 1.37 10.48
C ILE A 77 14.39 2.56 10.76
N ILE A 78 14.04 3.72 10.21
CA ILE A 78 14.70 4.96 10.57
C ILE A 78 14.31 5.22 12.03
N ALA A 79 15.27 5.17 12.92
CA ALA A 79 15.05 5.61 14.30
C ALA A 79 14.55 7.06 14.25
N SER A 80 13.34 7.29 14.71
CA SER A 80 12.83 8.65 14.84
C SER A 80 13.81 9.42 15.73
N PRO A 81 14.20 10.64 15.33
CA PRO A 81 14.98 11.49 16.24
C PRO A 81 14.21 11.60 17.55
N PRO A 82 14.89 11.63 18.71
CA PRO A 82 14.22 11.80 20.00
C PRO A 82 13.36 13.06 19.88
N LEU A 83 12.05 12.88 20.08
CA LEU A 83 11.13 14.01 20.14
C LEU A 83 11.61 14.91 21.27
N ALA A 84 11.91 16.18 20.96
CA ALA A 84 12.16 17.15 22.00
C ALA A 84 10.93 17.12 22.93
N GLU A 85 11.18 16.81 24.21
CA GLU A 85 10.15 16.74 25.24
C GLU A 85 9.59 18.13 25.50
N ALA A 86 8.67 18.58 24.66
CA ALA A 86 7.68 19.55 25.11
C ALA A 86 6.50 18.73 25.63
N PRO A 87 6.00 18.94 26.84
CA PRO A 87 4.74 18.36 27.26
C PRO A 87 3.64 18.88 26.35
N ALA A 88 3.33 18.14 25.29
CA ALA A 88 2.22 18.45 24.42
C ALA A 88 0.95 18.32 25.25
N ALA A 89 0.14 19.36 25.25
CA ALA A 89 -1.19 19.27 25.83
C ALA A 89 -1.94 18.17 25.07
N ASN A 90 -2.59 17.25 25.79
CA ASN A 90 -3.44 16.25 25.16
C ASN A 90 -4.53 16.94 24.36
N LEU A 91 -4.59 16.68 23.06
CA LEU A 91 -5.66 17.15 22.21
C LEU A 91 -6.68 16.03 22.03
N THR A 92 -7.88 16.25 22.59
CA THR A 92 -8.99 15.31 22.46
C THR A 92 -9.94 15.84 21.39
N PRO A 93 -10.25 15.06 20.35
CA PRO A 93 -11.24 15.45 19.35
C PRO A 93 -12.65 15.44 19.95
N ASP A 94 -13.56 16.22 19.36
CA ASP A 94 -14.96 16.36 19.80
C ASP A 94 -15.93 15.43 19.05
N ASP A 95 -15.40 14.51 18.26
CA ASP A 95 -16.17 13.55 17.47
C ASP A 95 -17.02 12.67 18.38
N THR A 96 -18.30 12.52 18.04
CA THR A 96 -19.31 11.92 18.93
C THR A 96 -19.04 10.48 19.31
N ARG A 97 -18.32 9.73 18.46
CA ARG A 97 -17.95 8.33 18.69
C ARG A 97 -16.47 8.14 19.06
N PHE A 98 -15.74 9.21 19.34
CA PHE A 98 -14.35 9.09 19.76
C PHE A 98 -14.19 8.22 21.02
N ALA A 99 -15.19 8.23 21.90
CA ALA A 99 -15.18 7.38 23.09
C ALA A 99 -15.10 5.88 22.77
N ASP A 100 -15.65 5.46 21.61
CA ASP A 100 -15.62 4.06 21.15
C ASP A 100 -14.25 3.67 20.57
N GLN A 101 -13.41 4.66 20.23
CA GLN A 101 -12.08 4.47 19.61
C GLN A 101 -10.99 4.27 20.67
N TRP A 102 -11.14 3.21 21.48
CA TRP A 102 -10.23 2.90 22.60
C TRP A 102 -8.77 2.78 22.14
N HIS A 103 -8.54 2.27 20.95
CA HIS A 103 -7.22 2.06 20.35
C HIS A 103 -6.42 3.34 20.09
N TYR A 104 -7.04 4.52 20.15
CA TYR A 104 -6.36 5.81 20.03
C TYR A 104 -5.84 6.35 21.37
N ARG A 105 -6.30 5.78 22.47
CA ARG A 105 -5.99 6.28 23.82
C ARG A 105 -4.99 5.37 24.51
N TYR A 106 -4.24 5.95 25.44
CA TYR A 106 -3.54 5.16 26.42
C TYR A 106 -4.55 4.68 27.48
N VAL A 107 -4.61 3.38 27.67
CA VAL A 107 -5.42 2.75 28.71
C VAL A 107 -4.45 2.02 29.65
N PRO A 108 -4.33 2.43 30.94
CA PRO A 108 -3.45 1.74 31.89
C PRO A 108 -3.75 0.24 31.97
N GLY A 109 -2.70 -0.59 31.77
CA GLY A 109 -2.83 -2.04 31.76
C GLY A 109 -3.27 -2.67 30.41
N VAL A 110 -3.51 -1.84 29.38
CA VAL A 110 -3.71 -2.26 28.00
C VAL A 110 -2.59 -1.63 27.17
N GLU A 111 -1.58 -2.41 26.82
CA GLU A 111 -0.38 -1.91 26.11
C GLU A 111 -0.59 -1.69 24.62
N GLU A 112 -1.82 -1.87 24.12
CA GLU A 112 -2.15 -1.98 22.68
C GLU A 112 -2.69 -0.69 22.06
N GLY A 113 -2.84 0.39 22.85
CA GLY A 113 -3.34 1.68 22.36
C GLY A 113 -2.23 2.53 21.74
N LEU A 114 -2.57 3.29 20.69
CA LEU A 114 -1.64 4.18 19.96
C LEU A 114 -1.21 5.43 20.75
N ASN A 115 -1.92 5.77 21.84
CA ASN A 115 -1.68 6.98 22.65
C ASN A 115 -1.58 8.26 21.78
N LEU A 116 -2.57 8.50 20.94
CA LEU A 116 -2.55 9.60 19.95
C LEU A 116 -2.79 10.99 20.53
N LEU A 117 -3.41 11.11 21.69
CA LEU A 117 -3.78 12.41 22.25
C LEU A 117 -2.56 13.35 22.44
N PRO A 118 -1.44 12.90 23.01
CA PRO A 118 -0.22 13.72 23.07
C PRO A 118 0.36 13.99 21.66
N ALA A 119 0.30 13.01 20.75
CA ALA A 119 0.78 13.18 19.38
C ALA A 119 -0.02 14.24 18.63
N TRP A 120 -1.32 14.28 18.80
CA TRP A 120 -2.19 15.32 18.23
C TRP A 120 -1.94 16.71 18.86
N GLY A 121 -1.48 16.75 20.11
CA GLY A 121 -1.01 17.99 20.71
C GLY A 121 0.23 18.58 20.02
N ILE A 122 1.02 17.74 19.35
CA ILE A 122 2.18 18.17 18.55
C ILE A 122 1.75 18.48 17.12
N THR A 123 1.00 17.55 16.48
CA THR A 123 0.53 17.69 15.10
C THR A 123 -0.74 16.90 14.85
N THR A 124 -1.67 17.46 14.12
CA THR A 124 -2.86 16.76 13.60
C THR A 124 -2.67 16.25 12.16
N GLY A 125 -1.43 16.25 11.66
CA GLY A 125 -1.08 15.78 10.33
C GLY A 125 -1.12 16.87 9.26
N SER A 126 -1.04 16.46 8.00
CA SER A 126 -0.92 17.37 6.85
C SER A 126 -1.85 16.96 5.71
N ALA A 127 -2.47 17.93 5.04
CA ALA A 127 -3.25 17.72 3.82
C ALA A 127 -2.37 17.37 2.60
N ALA A 128 -1.06 17.56 2.69
CA ALA A 128 -0.12 17.13 1.67
C ALA A 128 0.18 15.63 1.75
N THR A 129 -0.18 14.98 2.87
CA THR A 129 -0.03 13.53 3.02
C THR A 129 -1.16 12.82 2.29
N VAL A 130 -0.80 11.94 1.34
CA VAL A 130 -1.74 11.04 0.67
C VAL A 130 -1.44 9.62 1.14
N VAL A 131 -2.46 8.92 1.63
CA VAL A 131 -2.35 7.52 2.05
C VAL A 131 -3.14 6.65 1.10
N ALA A 132 -2.47 5.71 0.43
CA ALA A 132 -3.11 4.73 -0.42
C ALA A 132 -3.74 3.62 0.44
N VAL A 133 -5.04 3.39 0.26
CA VAL A 133 -5.79 2.30 0.89
C VAL A 133 -6.06 1.25 -0.18
N ILE A 134 -5.28 0.18 -0.14
CA ILE A 134 -5.34 -0.95 -1.09
C ILE A 134 -6.26 -2.00 -0.47
N ASP A 135 -7.56 -1.97 -0.82
CA ASP A 135 -8.59 -2.70 -0.08
C ASP A 135 -9.84 -3.00 -0.95
N THR A 136 -11.02 -3.13 -0.35
CA THR A 136 -12.30 -3.38 -1.03
C THR A 136 -12.84 -2.18 -1.81
N GLY A 137 -12.17 -1.05 -1.79
CA GLY A 137 -12.65 0.22 -2.33
C GLY A 137 -13.18 1.14 -1.25
N ILE A 138 -13.98 2.13 -1.64
CA ILE A 138 -14.48 3.15 -0.72
C ILE A 138 -15.95 3.47 -1.00
N ARG A 139 -16.71 3.72 0.05
CA ARG A 139 -18.06 4.29 -0.06
C ARG A 139 -18.07 5.75 0.33
N GLY A 140 -18.97 6.51 -0.28
CA GLY A 140 -19.26 7.87 0.16
C GLY A 140 -19.75 7.87 1.61
N HIS A 141 -19.06 8.61 2.47
CA HIS A 141 -19.41 8.82 3.87
C HIS A 141 -19.21 10.28 4.24
N ALA A 142 -20.06 10.85 5.09
CA ALA A 142 -19.97 12.26 5.48
C ALA A 142 -18.59 12.60 6.07
N ASP A 143 -18.07 11.72 6.90
CA ASP A 143 -16.78 11.85 7.58
C ASP A 143 -15.55 11.66 6.66
N LEU A 144 -15.76 11.19 5.43
CA LEU A 144 -14.75 11.09 4.38
C LEU A 144 -14.93 12.16 3.29
N ALA A 145 -15.93 13.04 3.42
CA ALA A 145 -16.19 14.08 2.44
C ALA A 145 -15.01 15.02 2.27
N GLY A 146 -14.55 15.17 1.03
CA GLY A 146 -13.36 15.98 0.71
C GLY A 146 -12.02 15.39 1.19
N ARG A 147 -12.02 14.15 1.71
CA ARG A 147 -10.81 13.44 2.14
C ARG A 147 -10.22 12.57 1.05
N THR A 148 -11.01 12.14 0.08
CA THR A 148 -10.54 11.27 -1.00
C THR A 148 -9.94 12.05 -2.17
N VAL A 149 -8.97 11.44 -2.83
CA VAL A 149 -8.49 11.82 -4.17
C VAL A 149 -8.93 10.75 -5.17
N PRO A 150 -8.89 11.03 -6.49
CA PRO A 150 -9.25 10.04 -7.51
C PRO A 150 -8.46 8.74 -7.32
N GLY A 151 -9.16 7.63 -7.22
CA GLY A 151 -8.61 6.29 -7.04
C GLY A 151 -8.76 5.44 -8.29
N TYR A 152 -8.68 4.12 -8.12
CA TYR A 152 -8.77 3.16 -9.23
C TYR A 152 -9.28 1.80 -8.75
N ASP A 153 -10.06 1.11 -9.61
CA ASP A 153 -10.40 -0.30 -9.46
C ASP A 153 -9.44 -1.17 -10.29
N PHE A 154 -8.72 -2.06 -9.63
CA PHE A 154 -7.79 -2.99 -10.23
C PHE A 154 -8.38 -4.39 -10.48
N ILE A 155 -9.64 -4.63 -10.16
CA ILE A 155 -10.27 -5.94 -10.31
C ILE A 155 -10.68 -6.11 -11.78
N ALA A 156 -10.01 -7.01 -12.49
CA ALA A 156 -10.26 -7.25 -13.90
C ALA A 156 -11.48 -8.15 -14.16
N ASP A 157 -11.80 -9.05 -13.24
CA ASP A 157 -12.91 -10.02 -13.34
C ASP A 157 -14.21 -9.38 -12.88
N ALA A 158 -15.12 -9.05 -13.81
CA ALA A 158 -16.37 -8.37 -13.51
C ALA A 158 -17.28 -9.09 -12.47
N PRO A 159 -17.41 -10.43 -12.45
CA PRO A 159 -18.08 -11.16 -11.36
C PRO A 159 -17.47 -10.90 -9.99
N THR A 160 -16.13 -10.82 -9.87
CA THR A 160 -15.42 -10.50 -8.64
C THR A 160 -15.56 -9.02 -8.29
N ALA A 161 -15.46 -8.14 -9.28
CA ALA A 161 -15.66 -6.70 -9.12
C ALA A 161 -17.06 -6.37 -8.57
N ASN A 162 -18.09 -7.06 -9.03
CA ASN A 162 -19.49 -6.91 -8.58
C ASN A 162 -20.09 -5.51 -8.85
N ASP A 163 -19.53 -4.75 -9.78
CA ASP A 163 -19.98 -3.42 -10.21
C ASP A 163 -20.47 -3.38 -11.65
N GLY A 164 -20.34 -4.52 -12.35
CA GLY A 164 -20.82 -4.70 -13.72
C GLY A 164 -19.74 -4.52 -14.80
N ASN A 165 -18.53 -4.16 -14.44
CA ASN A 165 -17.39 -4.03 -15.36
C ASN A 165 -16.11 -4.64 -14.75
N GLY A 166 -14.96 -4.36 -15.35
CA GLY A 166 -13.64 -4.70 -14.85
C GLY A 166 -12.89 -3.45 -14.40
N ARG A 167 -11.59 -3.45 -14.61
CA ARG A 167 -10.69 -2.36 -14.18
C ARG A 167 -11.09 -1.01 -14.77
N ASP A 168 -11.24 -0.02 -13.88
CA ASP A 168 -11.53 1.35 -14.28
C ASP A 168 -11.10 2.38 -13.21
N ASN A 169 -11.47 3.65 -13.40
CA ASN A 169 -11.15 4.75 -12.50
C ASN A 169 -12.20 5.02 -11.42
N ASP A 170 -13.11 4.08 -11.19
CA ASP A 170 -14.10 4.16 -10.11
C ASP A 170 -13.74 3.20 -8.96
N PRO A 171 -13.12 3.65 -7.87
CA PRO A 171 -12.77 2.83 -6.73
C PRO A 171 -13.94 2.56 -5.77
N THR A 172 -15.17 2.83 -6.17
CA THR A 172 -16.35 2.64 -5.33
C THR A 172 -16.51 1.18 -4.93
N ASP A 173 -16.71 0.93 -3.63
CA ASP A 173 -17.03 -0.40 -3.12
C ASP A 173 -18.52 -0.70 -3.34
N PRO A 174 -18.90 -1.60 -4.26
CA PRO A 174 -20.28 -2.00 -4.47
C PRO A 174 -20.77 -3.02 -3.44
N GLY A 175 -19.86 -3.54 -2.63
CA GLY A 175 -20.04 -4.62 -1.68
C GLY A 175 -19.35 -5.92 -2.11
N ASP A 176 -18.71 -6.56 -1.16
CA ASP A 176 -17.97 -7.82 -1.30
C ASP A 176 -18.79 -9.04 -0.82
N TRP A 177 -20.13 -8.89 -0.69
CA TRP A 177 -21.03 -9.94 -0.26
C TRP A 177 -21.03 -11.15 -1.21
N SER A 178 -21.28 -12.34 -0.67
CA SER A 178 -21.39 -13.57 -1.45
C SER A 178 -22.53 -14.48 -0.96
N THR A 179 -23.09 -15.26 -1.87
CA THR A 179 -24.05 -16.32 -1.52
C THR A 179 -23.34 -17.62 -1.18
N ALA A 180 -24.06 -18.54 -0.53
CA ALA A 180 -23.50 -19.86 -0.21
C ALA A 180 -23.06 -20.60 -1.47
N GLY A 181 -21.85 -21.17 -1.43
CA GLY A 181 -21.24 -21.91 -2.54
C GLY A 181 -20.70 -21.05 -3.68
N GLN A 182 -20.80 -19.73 -3.61
CA GLN A 182 -20.41 -18.85 -4.71
C GLN A 182 -18.89 -18.73 -4.88
N CYS A 183 -18.14 -18.66 -3.79
CA CYS A 183 -16.68 -18.48 -3.85
C CYS A 183 -15.94 -19.81 -4.08
N PHE A 184 -16.41 -20.85 -3.44
CA PHE A 184 -15.95 -22.23 -3.62
C PHE A 184 -17.01 -23.20 -3.09
N PRO A 185 -17.02 -24.48 -3.50
CA PRO A 185 -17.96 -25.47 -2.99
C PRO A 185 -17.91 -25.56 -1.46
N GLY A 186 -19.05 -25.33 -0.80
CA GLY A 186 -19.16 -25.33 0.65
C GLY A 186 -18.89 -23.99 1.33
N SER A 187 -18.58 -22.92 0.59
CA SER A 187 -18.48 -21.58 1.19
C SER A 187 -19.84 -21.12 1.74
N THR A 188 -19.82 -20.45 2.89
CA THR A 188 -21.01 -19.82 3.48
C THR A 188 -21.32 -18.49 2.82
N ALA A 189 -22.58 -18.06 2.89
CA ALA A 189 -22.94 -16.69 2.52
C ALA A 189 -22.27 -15.68 3.46
N ARG A 190 -21.90 -14.53 2.92
CA ARG A 190 -21.26 -13.43 3.66
C ARG A 190 -21.89 -12.11 3.26
N ASP A 191 -22.10 -11.24 4.23
CA ASP A 191 -22.49 -9.85 3.99
C ASP A 191 -21.30 -9.01 3.55
N SER A 192 -21.58 -7.83 3.00
CA SER A 192 -20.53 -6.88 2.63
C SER A 192 -19.79 -6.38 3.86
N SER A 193 -18.46 -6.39 3.78
CA SER A 193 -17.61 -5.99 4.89
C SER A 193 -17.42 -4.47 5.00
N TRP A 194 -17.47 -3.76 3.88
CA TRP A 194 -17.15 -2.32 3.77
C TRP A 194 -15.75 -2.00 4.35
N HIS A 195 -14.85 -2.98 4.27
CA HIS A 195 -13.57 -2.95 4.98
C HIS A 195 -12.72 -1.76 4.57
N GLY A 196 -12.55 -1.50 3.27
CA GLY A 196 -11.75 -0.36 2.79
C GLY A 196 -12.27 0.99 3.26
N THR A 197 -13.59 1.15 3.38
CA THR A 197 -14.20 2.37 3.93
C THR A 197 -13.87 2.53 5.42
N HIS A 198 -13.92 1.44 6.18
CA HIS A 198 -13.56 1.45 7.60
C HIS A 198 -12.07 1.77 7.81
N VAL A 199 -11.20 1.16 7.03
CA VAL A 199 -9.74 1.44 7.05
C VAL A 199 -9.47 2.90 6.70
N ALA A 200 -10.11 3.42 5.65
CA ALA A 200 -10.00 4.81 5.25
C ALA A 200 -10.44 5.78 6.36
N GLY A 201 -11.53 5.47 7.05
CA GLY A 201 -12.01 6.23 8.21
C GLY A 201 -11.02 6.22 9.36
N THR A 202 -10.47 5.07 9.70
CA THR A 202 -9.43 4.95 10.74
C THR A 202 -8.21 5.80 10.42
N ILE A 203 -7.78 5.85 9.17
CA ILE A 203 -6.62 6.62 8.73
C ILE A 203 -6.92 8.12 8.73
N GLY A 204 -8.04 8.56 8.14
CA GLY A 204 -8.21 9.94 7.78
C GLY A 204 -9.65 10.46 7.76
N ALA A 205 -10.54 9.97 8.62
CA ALA A 205 -11.84 10.60 8.83
C ALA A 205 -11.67 12.06 9.23
N ALA A 206 -12.65 12.88 8.87
CA ALA A 206 -12.70 14.27 9.29
C ALA A 206 -12.81 14.31 10.80
N SER A 207 -11.83 14.88 11.46
CA SER A 207 -11.72 14.84 12.92
C SER A 207 -11.93 16.20 13.53
N ASN A 208 -12.38 16.22 14.79
CA ASN A 208 -12.72 17.43 15.52
C ASN A 208 -13.78 18.25 14.77
N ASN A 209 -14.83 17.56 14.32
CA ASN A 209 -15.94 18.10 13.55
C ASN A 209 -17.31 17.89 14.24
N GLY A 210 -17.29 17.35 15.48
CA GLY A 210 -18.48 17.08 16.29
C GLY A 210 -19.33 15.91 15.77
N SER A 211 -18.80 15.08 14.86
CA SER A 211 -19.56 14.02 14.20
C SER A 211 -18.72 12.73 14.09
N ASP A 212 -19.38 11.61 14.20
CA ASP A 212 -18.85 10.25 14.00
C ASP A 212 -17.49 9.96 14.66
N VAL A 213 -16.42 9.74 13.90
CA VAL A 213 -15.13 9.20 14.37
C VAL A 213 -13.95 10.10 14.01
N ALA A 214 -12.90 10.06 14.81
CA ALA A 214 -11.64 10.71 14.48
C ALA A 214 -10.75 9.77 13.63
N GLY A 215 -10.04 10.33 12.64
CA GLY A 215 -8.95 9.66 11.94
C GLY A 215 -7.61 9.87 12.64
N VAL A 216 -6.64 8.96 12.43
CA VAL A 216 -5.27 9.11 12.95
C VAL A 216 -4.64 10.41 12.45
N ASN A 217 -4.80 10.71 11.17
CA ASN A 217 -4.35 11.95 10.54
C ASN A 217 -5.55 12.79 10.13
N TRP A 218 -5.81 13.87 10.86
CA TRP A 218 -7.00 14.72 10.70
C TRP A 218 -7.07 15.45 9.36
N LYS A 219 -6.00 15.44 8.58
CA LYS A 219 -5.87 16.24 7.36
C LYS A 219 -5.49 15.44 6.12
N ALA A 220 -5.02 14.20 6.27
CA ALA A 220 -4.57 13.36 5.16
C ALA A 220 -5.64 13.20 4.08
N LYS A 221 -5.16 12.98 2.87
CA LYS A 221 -5.98 12.54 1.75
C LYS A 221 -5.87 11.02 1.61
N ILE A 222 -6.96 10.39 1.22
CA ILE A 222 -7.06 8.96 0.98
C ILE A 222 -7.07 8.73 -0.53
N LEU A 223 -6.15 7.90 -1.00
CA LEU A 223 -6.15 7.36 -2.36
C LEU A 223 -6.74 5.94 -2.31
N PRO A 224 -8.01 5.74 -2.65
CA PRO A 224 -8.62 4.42 -2.63
C PRO A 224 -8.17 3.61 -3.85
N LEU A 225 -7.60 2.43 -3.60
CA LEU A 225 -7.19 1.47 -4.61
C LEU A 225 -7.94 0.16 -4.35
N ARG A 226 -8.94 -0.11 -5.17
CA ARG A 226 -9.78 -1.28 -5.02
C ARG A 226 -9.09 -2.48 -5.64
N VAL A 227 -8.82 -3.51 -4.83
CA VAL A 227 -8.17 -4.77 -5.24
C VAL A 227 -8.89 -6.00 -4.71
N LEU A 228 -9.78 -5.83 -3.74
CA LEU A 228 -10.57 -6.89 -3.11
C LEU A 228 -12.04 -6.71 -3.49
N GLY A 229 -12.62 -7.74 -4.06
CA GLY A 229 -14.02 -7.78 -4.41
C GLY A 229 -14.72 -8.99 -3.79
N ARG A 230 -15.79 -9.43 -4.41
CA ARG A 230 -16.49 -10.66 -4.03
C ARG A 230 -15.50 -11.84 -4.04
N CYS A 231 -15.45 -12.60 -2.96
CA CYS A 231 -14.54 -13.72 -2.78
C CYS A 231 -13.06 -13.37 -2.60
N GLY A 232 -12.72 -12.10 -2.42
CA GLY A 232 -11.35 -11.65 -2.21
C GLY A 232 -10.72 -10.99 -3.45
N GLY A 233 -9.40 -11.04 -3.55
CA GLY A 233 -8.63 -10.52 -4.68
C GLY A 233 -7.75 -11.59 -5.31
N PHE A 234 -7.32 -11.37 -6.54
CA PHE A 234 -6.44 -12.25 -7.31
C PHE A 234 -5.22 -11.46 -7.81
#